data_153c4a346ff3595109a9d425558644b0
#
_entry.id   153c4a346ff3595109a9d425558644b0
#
_cell.length_a   1.000
_cell.length_b   1.000
_cell.length_c   1.000
_cell.angle_alpha   90.00
_cell.angle_beta   90.00
_cell.angle_gamma   90.00
#
_symmetry.space_group_name_H-M   'P 1'
#
loop_
_entity.id
_entity.type
_entity.pdbx_description
1 polymer ?
#
loop_
_entity_poly.entity_id
_entity_poly.type
_entity_poly.pdbx_seq_one_letter_code
_entity_poly.pdbx_strand_id
1 'polypeptide(L)'
;MGTVWRLQTRTDSKDGKKVSKYYRDEAIAAVGWSINDDQIKAYNALAFDKIKSDRNDIKSKETYYKVLEEYNLFNIKPGKKIVAVETLARIEKGDYIWMRDNGIYYLGYVGNNSKYEYNFSTEALENDSSNQITDINWKPIGDESQVPGAVATAFIRGRTIQRINKGYMFEYAEYAFWGKSLELETSNEDFLQQLFYDCLSPNDCEDLVCLYLYDRKGYVTIPSTNKIATELYECVLVDPLNGKLAYPQVKKGNIELNSNDYIELIKEHPNKEVYLFTSEGKVQDNTHIENIYSISPDELYSWVKEKIEGNSCLIPEGIV
;
A
#
# COMPACT_ATOMS: atom_id res chain seq x y z
N MET A 1 14.26 -1.16 15.55
CA MET A 1 12.94 -1.37 14.92
C MET A 1 13.18 -1.58 13.45
N GLY A 2 12.69 -2.67 12.87
CA GLY A 2 12.85 -2.95 11.45
C GLY A 2 11.98 -2.05 10.58
N THR A 3 12.10 -2.20 9.30
CA THR A 3 11.36 -1.42 8.29
C THR A 3 10.42 -2.33 7.51
N VAL A 4 9.27 -1.80 7.12
CA VAL A 4 8.34 -2.48 6.20
C VAL A 4 8.47 -1.88 4.81
N TRP A 5 8.67 -2.74 3.84
CA TRP A 5 8.85 -2.38 2.44
C TRP A 5 7.70 -2.92 1.58
N ARG A 6 7.47 -2.27 0.47
CA ARG A 6 6.65 -2.77 -0.62
C ARG A 6 7.54 -2.96 -1.85
N LEU A 7 7.47 -4.14 -2.47
CA LEU A 7 8.16 -4.51 -3.69
C LEU A 7 7.15 -4.80 -4.80
N GLN A 8 7.22 -4.07 -5.90
CA GLN A 8 6.49 -4.39 -7.13
C GLN A 8 7.32 -5.32 -7.99
N THR A 9 6.75 -6.43 -8.40
CA THR A 9 7.39 -7.48 -9.21
C THR A 9 7.21 -7.26 -10.71
N ARG A 10 6.91 -6.03 -11.14
CA ARG A 10 6.88 -5.66 -12.57
C ARG A 10 8.31 -5.43 -13.02
N THR A 11 8.87 -6.39 -13.74
CA THR A 11 10.15 -6.29 -14.42
C THR A 11 9.92 -6.37 -15.93
N ASP A 12 10.92 -5.97 -16.72
CA ASP A 12 10.90 -6.11 -18.19
C ASP A 12 11.19 -7.57 -18.63
N SER A 13 10.89 -8.56 -17.80
CA SER A 13 11.07 -9.98 -18.13
C SER A 13 10.24 -10.36 -19.35
N LYS A 14 10.82 -11.13 -20.27
CA LYS A 14 10.19 -11.57 -21.54
C LYS A 14 8.84 -12.26 -21.34
N ASP A 15 8.60 -12.89 -20.21
CA ASP A 15 7.37 -13.63 -19.92
C ASP A 15 6.44 -12.97 -18.90
N GLY A 16 6.78 -11.86 -18.29
CA GLY A 16 5.94 -11.03 -17.38
C GLY A 16 5.24 -11.76 -16.24
N LYS A 17 5.23 -13.09 -16.23
CA LYS A 17 4.29 -13.91 -15.46
C LYS A 17 4.87 -14.63 -14.25
N LYS A 18 6.18 -14.61 -14.01
CA LYS A 18 6.75 -15.53 -13.03
C LYS A 18 7.80 -14.93 -12.08
N VAL A 19 8.04 -13.65 -12.15
CA VAL A 19 9.08 -13.00 -11.33
C VAL A 19 8.78 -13.15 -9.84
N SER A 20 7.54 -12.96 -9.43
CA SER A 20 7.11 -13.15 -8.05
C SER A 20 7.25 -14.59 -7.58
N LYS A 21 6.94 -15.56 -8.45
CA LYS A 21 7.17 -16.98 -8.15
C LYS A 21 8.66 -17.28 -8.02
N TYR A 22 9.48 -16.79 -8.95
CA TYR A 22 10.94 -16.92 -8.89
C TYR A 22 11.49 -16.35 -7.57
N TYR A 23 11.01 -15.18 -7.12
CA TYR A 23 11.44 -14.61 -5.84
C TYR A 23 11.12 -15.50 -4.64
N ARG A 24 9.95 -16.14 -4.65
CA ARG A 24 9.55 -17.07 -3.57
C ARG A 24 10.35 -18.37 -3.61
N ASP A 25 10.56 -18.91 -4.80
CA ASP A 25 11.24 -20.19 -4.98
C ASP A 25 12.74 -20.07 -4.60
N GLU A 26 13.37 -18.93 -4.95
CA GLU A 26 14.78 -18.65 -4.66
C GLU A 26 15.02 -17.95 -3.32
N ALA A 27 13.97 -17.69 -2.55
CA ALA A 27 14.05 -16.98 -1.27
C ALA A 27 14.76 -15.62 -1.39
N ILE A 28 14.40 -14.82 -2.40
CA ILE A 28 15.00 -13.51 -2.70
C ILE A 28 13.97 -12.40 -2.81
N ALA A 29 14.47 -11.16 -2.71
CA ALA A 29 13.78 -9.96 -3.19
C ALA A 29 14.69 -9.24 -4.18
N ALA A 30 14.22 -8.90 -5.37
CA ALA A 30 15.06 -8.34 -6.40
C ALA A 30 14.43 -7.14 -7.12
N VAL A 31 15.26 -6.39 -7.81
CA VAL A 31 14.85 -5.31 -8.71
C VAL A 31 15.52 -5.48 -10.05
N GLY A 32 14.94 -4.91 -11.10
CA GLY A 32 15.48 -4.93 -12.45
C GLY A 32 16.88 -4.31 -12.61
N TRP A 33 17.21 -3.95 -13.83
CA TRP A 33 18.51 -3.40 -14.23
C TRP A 33 19.61 -4.47 -14.29
N SER A 34 19.24 -5.67 -14.73
CA SER A 34 20.21 -6.73 -15.00
C SER A 34 21.01 -6.44 -16.27
N ILE A 35 22.31 -6.67 -16.22
CA ILE A 35 23.19 -6.55 -17.39
C ILE A 35 23.02 -7.83 -18.24
N ASN A 36 21.85 -8.04 -18.84
CA ASN A 36 21.59 -9.19 -19.69
C ASN A 36 22.16 -8.97 -21.11
N ASP A 37 22.19 -10.03 -21.91
CA ASP A 37 22.82 -10.00 -23.23
C ASP A 37 22.10 -9.03 -24.19
N ASP A 38 20.79 -8.83 -24.06
CA ASP A 38 20.02 -7.87 -24.88
C ASP A 38 20.38 -6.42 -24.48
N GLN A 39 20.54 -6.16 -23.20
CA GLN A 39 21.00 -4.84 -22.70
C GLN A 39 22.43 -4.54 -23.16
N ILE A 40 23.33 -5.52 -23.09
CA ILE A 40 24.70 -5.33 -23.58
C ILE A 40 24.69 -4.96 -25.08
N LYS A 41 23.92 -5.69 -25.90
CA LYS A 41 23.78 -5.40 -27.33
C LYS A 41 23.18 -4.03 -27.60
N ALA A 42 22.18 -3.62 -26.81
CA ALA A 42 21.50 -2.34 -27.00
C ALA A 42 22.39 -1.14 -26.67
N TYR A 43 23.23 -1.26 -25.62
CA TYR A 43 24.04 -0.13 -25.15
C TYR A 43 25.50 -0.15 -25.63
N ASN A 44 26.12 -1.32 -25.76
CA ASN A 44 27.53 -1.42 -26.18
C ASN A 44 27.86 -2.78 -26.82
N ALA A 45 27.34 -3.02 -28.01
CA ALA A 45 27.53 -4.27 -28.75
C ALA A 45 29.00 -4.57 -29.09
N LEU A 46 29.86 -3.52 -29.28
CA LEU A 46 31.26 -3.70 -29.62
C LEU A 46 32.08 -4.32 -28.49
N ALA A 47 31.72 -4.11 -27.27
CA ALA A 47 32.39 -4.66 -26.09
C ALA A 47 31.68 -5.88 -25.49
N PHE A 48 30.79 -6.55 -26.24
CA PHE A 48 29.88 -7.58 -25.75
C PHE A 48 30.56 -8.66 -24.91
N ASP A 49 31.61 -9.32 -25.44
CA ASP A 49 32.27 -10.41 -24.74
C ASP A 49 33.01 -9.93 -23.49
N LYS A 50 33.59 -8.73 -23.54
CA LYS A 50 34.30 -8.13 -22.41
C LYS A 50 33.32 -7.78 -21.29
N ILE A 51 32.19 -7.14 -21.61
CA ILE A 51 31.16 -6.80 -20.64
C ILE A 51 30.59 -8.06 -20.00
N LYS A 52 30.39 -9.11 -20.79
CA LYS A 52 29.89 -10.40 -20.30
C LYS A 52 30.88 -11.05 -19.33
N SER A 53 32.17 -10.94 -19.58
CA SER A 53 33.23 -11.37 -18.65
C SER A 53 33.21 -10.56 -17.36
N ASP A 54 33.23 -9.23 -17.46
CA ASP A 54 33.29 -8.34 -16.30
C ASP A 54 31.98 -8.40 -15.46
N ARG A 55 30.83 -8.66 -16.09
CA ARG A 55 29.57 -8.94 -15.40
C ARG A 55 29.69 -10.13 -14.44
N ASN A 56 30.37 -11.19 -14.86
CA ASN A 56 30.54 -12.40 -14.06
C ASN A 56 31.43 -12.18 -12.83
N ASP A 57 32.20 -11.10 -12.81
CA ASP A 57 33.06 -10.68 -11.71
C ASP A 57 32.40 -9.69 -10.75
N ILE A 58 31.14 -9.32 -10.98
CA ILE A 58 30.38 -8.43 -10.07
C ILE A 58 30.10 -9.17 -8.77
N LYS A 59 30.69 -8.68 -7.66
CA LYS A 59 30.51 -9.26 -6.31
C LYS A 59 29.87 -8.28 -5.32
N SER A 60 29.72 -7.02 -5.71
CA SER A 60 29.15 -5.99 -4.85
C SER A 60 28.43 -4.93 -5.67
N LYS A 61 27.63 -4.12 -5.00
CA LYS A 61 26.96 -2.97 -5.60
C LYS A 61 27.98 -1.98 -6.22
N GLU A 62 29.10 -1.79 -5.58
CA GLU A 62 30.17 -0.90 -6.05
C GLU A 62 30.78 -1.41 -7.37
N THR A 63 31.06 -2.73 -7.47
CA THR A 63 31.56 -3.34 -8.71
C THR A 63 30.51 -3.33 -9.81
N TYR A 64 29.22 -3.50 -9.47
CA TYR A 64 28.13 -3.34 -10.42
C TYR A 64 28.12 -1.93 -11.06
N TYR A 65 28.19 -0.87 -10.25
CA TYR A 65 28.21 0.48 -10.79
C TYR A 65 29.49 0.80 -11.60
N LYS A 66 30.64 0.23 -11.23
CA LYS A 66 31.86 0.37 -12.04
C LYS A 66 31.66 -0.17 -13.45
N VAL A 67 31.06 -1.36 -13.59
CA VAL A 67 30.74 -1.94 -14.91
C VAL A 67 29.76 -1.05 -15.68
N LEU A 68 28.73 -0.53 -15.02
CA LEU A 68 27.77 0.38 -15.67
C LEU A 68 28.44 1.65 -16.21
N GLU A 69 29.32 2.26 -15.42
CA GLU A 69 30.01 3.49 -15.78
C GLU A 69 31.08 3.24 -16.87
N GLU A 70 31.88 2.18 -16.76
CA GLU A 70 32.92 1.84 -17.72
C GLU A 70 32.38 1.63 -19.14
N TYR A 71 31.22 0.97 -19.24
CA TYR A 71 30.60 0.63 -20.52
C TYR A 71 29.41 1.51 -20.91
N ASN A 72 29.13 2.56 -20.14
CA ASN A 72 27.97 3.46 -20.33
C ASN A 72 26.65 2.72 -20.48
N LEU A 73 26.45 1.67 -19.68
CA LEU A 73 25.20 0.90 -19.72
C LEU A 73 24.05 1.69 -19.12
N PHE A 74 22.86 1.50 -19.67
CA PHE A 74 21.63 2.18 -19.28
C PHE A 74 21.70 3.72 -19.35
N ASN A 75 22.69 4.30 -20.07
CA ASN A 75 22.91 5.76 -20.17
C ASN A 75 22.98 6.46 -18.80
N ILE A 76 23.52 5.77 -17.79
CA ILE A 76 23.66 6.35 -16.45
C ILE A 76 24.82 7.34 -16.45
N LYS A 77 24.53 8.59 -16.09
CA LYS A 77 25.56 9.63 -15.96
C LYS A 77 26.54 9.27 -14.84
N PRO A 78 27.83 9.56 -14.99
CA PRO A 78 28.82 9.30 -13.96
C PRO A 78 28.40 9.84 -12.59
N GLY A 79 28.59 9.02 -11.55
CA GLY A 79 28.17 9.32 -10.18
C GLY A 79 26.65 9.26 -9.90
N LYS A 80 25.81 8.98 -10.89
CA LYS A 80 24.38 8.73 -10.65
C LYS A 80 24.13 7.29 -10.28
N LYS A 81 23.16 7.06 -9.41
CA LYS A 81 22.78 5.74 -8.91
C LYS A 81 21.34 5.41 -9.29
N ILE A 82 21.06 4.14 -9.48
CA ILE A 82 19.71 3.62 -9.77
C ILE A 82 18.95 3.56 -8.45
N VAL A 83 17.88 4.35 -8.33
CA VAL A 83 17.12 4.48 -7.08
C VAL A 83 16.59 3.14 -6.58
N ALA A 84 16.15 2.26 -7.49
CA ALA A 84 15.66 0.94 -7.11
C ALA A 84 16.74 0.07 -6.46
N VAL A 85 17.95 0.02 -7.07
CA VAL A 85 19.11 -0.73 -6.56
C VAL A 85 19.59 -0.16 -5.22
N GLU A 86 19.68 1.17 -5.12
CA GLU A 86 20.06 1.82 -3.85
C GLU A 86 19.04 1.60 -2.74
N THR A 87 17.75 1.54 -3.08
CA THR A 87 16.71 1.28 -2.09
C THR A 87 16.71 -0.18 -1.66
N LEU A 88 16.86 -1.12 -2.60
CA LEU A 88 16.98 -2.54 -2.30
C LEU A 88 18.15 -2.81 -1.34
N ALA A 89 19.31 -2.21 -1.60
CA ALA A 89 20.51 -2.38 -0.79
C ALA A 89 20.41 -1.78 0.64
N ARG A 90 19.32 -1.12 0.99
CA ARG A 90 19.01 -0.64 2.35
C ARG A 90 18.17 -1.60 3.17
N ILE A 91 17.71 -2.67 2.55
CA ILE A 91 16.94 -3.70 3.25
C ILE A 91 17.91 -4.48 4.13
N GLU A 92 17.54 -4.63 5.38
CA GLU A 92 18.37 -5.25 6.41
C GLU A 92 17.65 -6.43 7.05
N LYS A 93 18.40 -7.28 7.73
CA LYS A 93 17.84 -8.37 8.53
C LYS A 93 16.79 -7.87 9.51
N GLY A 94 15.70 -8.60 9.62
CA GLY A 94 14.58 -8.24 10.48
C GLY A 94 13.57 -7.27 9.84
N ASP A 95 13.82 -6.83 8.60
CA ASP A 95 12.84 -6.08 7.83
C ASP A 95 11.73 -6.99 7.27
N TYR A 96 10.61 -6.40 6.89
CA TYR A 96 9.53 -7.08 6.20
C TYR A 96 9.31 -6.50 4.81
N ILE A 97 8.92 -7.35 3.84
CA ILE A 97 8.70 -6.95 2.45
C ILE A 97 7.35 -7.47 1.98
N TRP A 98 6.45 -6.57 1.63
CA TRP A 98 5.21 -6.92 0.95
C TRP A 98 5.42 -7.06 -0.55
N MET A 99 4.86 -8.14 -1.13
CA MET A 99 4.81 -8.40 -2.56
C MET A 99 3.40 -8.84 -2.93
N ARG A 100 2.93 -8.48 -4.14
CA ARG A 100 1.62 -8.89 -4.66
C ARG A 100 1.79 -9.67 -5.95
N ASP A 101 1.09 -10.80 -6.06
CA ASP A 101 1.07 -11.66 -7.25
C ASP A 101 -0.34 -12.21 -7.50
N ASN A 102 -0.93 -11.92 -8.66
CA ASN A 102 -2.26 -12.40 -9.06
C ASN A 102 -3.37 -12.16 -8.01
N GLY A 103 -3.35 -11.02 -7.34
CA GLY A 103 -4.33 -10.66 -6.32
C GLY A 103 -4.00 -11.18 -4.92
N ILE A 104 -3.00 -12.05 -4.77
CA ILE A 104 -2.54 -12.54 -3.47
C ILE A 104 -1.35 -11.71 -2.98
N TYR A 105 -1.40 -11.33 -1.73
CA TYR A 105 -0.32 -10.64 -1.03
C TYR A 105 0.57 -11.64 -0.30
N TYR A 106 1.85 -11.42 -0.41
CA TYR A 106 2.89 -12.19 0.26
C TYR A 106 3.69 -11.26 1.16
N LEU A 107 4.02 -11.74 2.35
CA LEU A 107 4.89 -11.06 3.29
C LEU A 107 6.20 -11.82 3.41
N GLY A 108 7.31 -11.17 3.11
CA GLY A 108 8.66 -11.72 3.25
C GLY A 108 9.32 -11.20 4.51
N TYR A 109 9.90 -12.07 5.31
CA TYR A 109 10.78 -11.72 6.41
C TYR A 109 12.23 -11.84 5.97
N VAL A 110 13.02 -10.81 6.21
CA VAL A 110 14.44 -10.76 5.86
C VAL A 110 15.27 -11.47 6.94
N GLY A 111 15.84 -12.61 6.58
CA GLY A 111 16.55 -13.48 7.50
C GLY A 111 17.92 -12.94 7.96
N ASN A 112 18.51 -13.66 8.89
CA ASN A 112 19.78 -13.25 9.51
C ASN A 112 21.00 -13.33 8.58
N ASN A 113 20.93 -14.16 7.52
CA ASN A 113 21.99 -14.35 6.54
C ASN A 113 21.78 -13.53 5.27
N SER A 114 20.82 -12.60 5.29
CA SER A 114 20.52 -11.76 4.14
C SER A 114 21.72 -10.91 3.74
N LYS A 115 21.92 -10.78 2.46
CA LYS A 115 22.96 -9.95 1.86
C LYS A 115 22.52 -9.46 0.49
N TYR A 116 23.01 -8.30 0.10
CA TYR A 116 22.96 -7.90 -1.30
C TYR A 116 23.92 -8.75 -2.12
N GLU A 117 23.44 -9.24 -3.29
CA GLU A 117 24.31 -9.84 -4.29
C GLU A 117 23.84 -9.47 -5.70
N TYR A 118 24.77 -9.53 -6.66
CA TYR A 118 24.48 -9.47 -8.07
C TYR A 118 24.54 -10.89 -8.64
N ASN A 119 23.39 -11.45 -9.00
CA ASN A 119 23.27 -12.81 -9.54
C ASN A 119 23.30 -12.75 -11.07
N PHE A 120 24.28 -13.37 -11.68
CA PHE A 120 24.47 -13.45 -13.14
C PHE A 120 24.03 -14.80 -13.74
N SER A 121 23.33 -15.63 -12.98
CA SER A 121 22.73 -16.86 -13.52
C SER A 121 21.80 -16.54 -14.68
N THR A 122 21.64 -17.48 -15.61
CA THR A 122 20.76 -17.32 -16.75
C THR A 122 19.34 -16.95 -16.30
N GLU A 123 18.84 -17.62 -15.26
CA GLU A 123 17.50 -17.38 -14.73
C GLU A 123 17.33 -15.99 -14.12
N ALA A 124 18.30 -15.52 -13.35
CA ALA A 124 18.28 -14.15 -12.79
C ALA A 124 18.32 -13.08 -13.88
N LEU A 125 19.12 -13.31 -14.94
CA LEU A 125 19.24 -12.40 -16.08
C LEU A 125 17.96 -12.37 -16.93
N GLU A 126 17.33 -13.52 -17.16
CA GLU A 126 16.08 -13.63 -17.93
C GLU A 126 14.88 -13.03 -17.18
N ASN A 127 14.86 -13.14 -15.85
CA ASN A 127 13.84 -12.53 -15.00
C ASN A 127 14.12 -11.06 -14.67
N ASP A 128 15.19 -10.47 -15.21
CA ASP A 128 15.64 -9.11 -14.87
C ASP A 128 15.73 -8.90 -13.34
N SER A 129 16.41 -9.83 -12.65
CA SER A 129 16.41 -9.95 -11.18
C SER A 129 17.82 -10.11 -10.60
N SER A 130 18.85 -9.64 -11.32
CA SER A 130 20.24 -9.82 -10.90
C SER A 130 20.62 -9.03 -9.64
N ASN A 131 20.02 -7.84 -9.43
CA ASN A 131 20.20 -7.08 -8.20
C ASN A 131 19.25 -7.61 -7.14
N GLN A 132 19.74 -8.39 -6.17
CA GLN A 132 18.90 -9.09 -5.22
C GLN A 132 19.40 -9.01 -3.77
N ILE A 133 18.47 -9.21 -2.84
CA ILE A 133 18.70 -9.52 -1.43
C ILE A 133 18.29 -10.98 -1.23
N THR A 134 19.14 -11.74 -0.58
CA THR A 134 18.94 -13.17 -0.29
C THR A 134 18.34 -13.41 1.09
N ASP A 135 17.98 -14.67 1.39
CA ASP A 135 17.47 -15.13 2.68
C ASP A 135 16.14 -14.45 3.05
N ILE A 136 15.18 -14.46 2.11
CA ILE A 136 13.83 -13.96 2.34
C ILE A 136 12.87 -15.13 2.57
N ASN A 137 12.27 -15.18 3.73
CA ASN A 137 11.23 -16.18 4.02
C ASN A 137 9.85 -15.61 3.63
N TRP A 138 9.27 -16.11 2.54
CA TRP A 138 7.99 -15.66 2.00
C TRP A 138 6.82 -16.46 2.55
N LYS A 139 5.78 -15.75 3.02
CA LYS A 139 4.51 -16.32 3.51
C LYS A 139 3.34 -15.72 2.74
N PRO A 140 2.40 -16.52 2.19
CA PRO A 140 1.15 -15.98 1.68
C PRO A 140 0.30 -15.48 2.85
N ILE A 141 -0.27 -14.29 2.68
CA ILE A 141 -1.18 -13.70 3.67
C ILE A 141 -2.62 -13.86 3.20
N GLY A 142 -2.92 -13.48 1.96
CA GLY A 142 -4.26 -13.58 1.39
C GLY A 142 -4.49 -12.56 0.29
N ASP A 143 -5.75 -12.34 -0.03
CA ASP A 143 -6.15 -11.33 -1.01
C ASP A 143 -6.26 -9.92 -0.40
N GLU A 144 -6.79 -8.98 -1.15
CA GLU A 144 -6.90 -7.58 -0.73
C GLU A 144 -7.80 -7.38 0.49
N SER A 145 -8.76 -8.27 0.72
CA SER A 145 -9.65 -8.22 1.89
C SER A 145 -8.98 -8.66 3.20
N GLN A 146 -7.81 -9.31 3.11
CA GLN A 146 -7.07 -9.88 4.24
C GLN A 146 -5.79 -9.09 4.58
N VAL A 147 -5.59 -7.92 3.96
CA VAL A 147 -4.44 -7.06 4.24
C VAL A 147 -4.89 -5.64 4.59
N PRO A 148 -4.14 -4.92 5.42
CA PRO A 148 -4.48 -3.53 5.73
C PRO A 148 -4.59 -2.70 4.46
N GLY A 149 -5.59 -1.82 4.40
CA GLY A 149 -5.76 -0.92 3.26
C GLY A 149 -4.54 -0.04 2.97
N ALA A 150 -3.74 0.25 3.99
CA ALA A 150 -2.45 0.94 3.81
C ALA A 150 -1.44 0.12 2.98
N VAL A 151 -1.47 -1.22 3.09
CA VAL A 151 -0.67 -2.13 2.25
C VAL A 151 -1.24 -2.16 0.83
N ALA A 152 -2.56 -2.39 0.69
CA ALA A 152 -3.23 -2.44 -0.61
C ALA A 152 -2.99 -1.14 -1.41
N THR A 153 -3.20 0.02 -0.79
CA THR A 153 -2.98 1.35 -1.37
C THR A 153 -1.52 1.56 -1.80
N ALA A 154 -0.54 1.00 -1.07
CA ALA A 154 0.86 1.12 -1.44
C ALA A 154 1.18 0.47 -2.80
N PHE A 155 0.35 -0.46 -3.31
CA PHE A 155 0.52 -1.10 -4.62
C PHE A 155 -0.14 -0.35 -5.78
N ILE A 156 -1.01 0.64 -5.53
CA ILE A 156 -1.71 1.39 -6.59
C ILE A 156 -0.72 2.25 -7.38
N ARG A 157 0.18 2.95 -6.68
CA ARG A 157 1.16 3.89 -7.27
C ARG A 157 2.50 3.79 -6.55
N GLY A 158 3.56 4.20 -7.23
CA GLY A 158 4.86 4.37 -6.60
C GLY A 158 6.01 3.69 -7.34
N ARG A 159 7.19 3.70 -6.71
CA ARG A 159 8.45 3.15 -7.24
C ARG A 159 8.44 1.62 -7.17
N THR A 160 9.38 0.96 -7.85
CA THR A 160 9.53 -0.51 -7.79
C THR A 160 9.66 -1.01 -6.34
N ILE A 161 10.41 -0.29 -5.51
CA ILE A 161 10.53 -0.58 -4.08
C ILE A 161 10.42 0.72 -3.28
N GLN A 162 9.69 0.67 -2.19
CA GLN A 162 9.54 1.81 -1.26
C GLN A 162 9.15 1.35 0.14
N ARG A 163 9.40 2.21 1.13
CA ARG A 163 8.92 2.00 2.50
C ARG A 163 7.42 2.23 2.59
N ILE A 164 6.76 1.45 3.45
CA ILE A 164 5.43 1.75 3.94
C ILE A 164 5.61 2.49 5.26
N ASN A 165 5.61 3.82 5.19
CA ASN A 165 5.81 4.69 6.36
C ASN A 165 4.47 4.93 7.07
N LYS A 166 3.97 3.92 7.75
CA LYS A 166 2.80 4.00 8.62
C LYS A 166 3.18 3.48 10.00
N GLY A 167 2.73 4.16 11.04
CA GLY A 167 3.21 3.99 12.40
C GLY A 167 3.35 2.53 12.86
N TYR A 168 2.37 1.68 12.57
CA TYR A 168 2.27 0.32 13.12
C TYR A 168 2.41 -0.80 12.09
N MET A 169 2.90 -0.49 10.89
CA MET A 169 3.06 -1.52 9.86
C MET A 169 4.09 -2.58 10.21
N PHE A 170 5.04 -2.25 11.06
CA PHE A 170 6.04 -3.21 11.50
C PHE A 170 5.42 -4.25 12.46
N GLU A 171 4.70 -3.79 13.47
CA GLU A 171 3.99 -4.62 14.44
C GLU A 171 2.93 -5.49 13.76
N TYR A 172 2.18 -4.92 12.82
CA TYR A 172 1.25 -5.69 12.01
C TYR A 172 1.97 -6.77 11.19
N ALA A 173 3.11 -6.45 10.56
CA ALA A 173 3.89 -7.42 9.80
C ALA A 173 4.43 -8.55 10.70
N GLU A 174 4.84 -8.25 11.95
CA GLU A 174 5.22 -9.26 12.94
C GLU A 174 4.04 -10.17 13.28
N TYR A 175 2.88 -9.59 13.56
CA TYR A 175 1.66 -10.35 13.81
C TYR A 175 1.29 -11.24 12.63
N ALA A 176 1.19 -10.68 11.43
CA ALA A 176 0.79 -11.41 10.22
C ALA A 176 1.78 -12.53 9.88
N PHE A 177 3.07 -12.31 10.12
CA PHE A 177 4.10 -13.29 9.79
C PHE A 177 4.24 -14.39 10.84
N TRP A 178 4.32 -14.03 12.11
CA TRP A 178 4.61 -14.96 13.20
C TRP A 178 3.38 -15.47 13.94
N GLY A 179 2.21 -14.86 13.76
CA GLY A 179 1.01 -15.15 14.53
C GLY A 179 1.14 -14.75 16.00
N LYS A 180 2.08 -13.85 16.30
CA LYS A 180 2.21 -13.31 17.66
C LYS A 180 1.05 -12.37 17.91
N SER A 181 0.34 -12.54 19.02
CA SER A 181 -0.59 -11.51 19.49
C SER A 181 0.16 -10.19 19.57
N LEU A 182 -0.42 -9.13 19.04
CA LEU A 182 0.06 -7.78 19.30
C LEU A 182 -0.05 -7.58 20.80
N GLU A 183 1.04 -7.83 21.55
CA GLU A 183 1.16 -7.38 22.93
C GLU A 183 1.30 -5.86 22.90
N LEU A 184 0.20 -5.20 22.57
CA LEU A 184 0.10 -3.76 22.75
C LEU A 184 0.01 -3.55 24.25
N GLU A 185 1.12 -3.21 24.89
CA GLU A 185 1.18 -2.84 26.33
C GLU A 185 0.34 -1.60 26.66
N THR A 186 -0.54 -1.18 25.75
CA THR A 186 -1.28 0.05 25.87
C THR A 186 -2.77 -0.21 26.04
N SER A 187 -3.24 -0.01 27.26
CA SER A 187 -4.65 0.25 27.58
C SER A 187 -5.10 1.66 27.16
N ASN A 188 -4.37 2.34 26.29
CA ASN A 188 -4.71 3.68 25.82
C ASN A 188 -5.63 3.58 24.60
N GLU A 189 -6.89 3.90 24.80
CA GLU A 189 -7.94 3.89 23.79
C GLU A 189 -7.60 4.81 22.61
N ASP A 190 -7.03 5.99 22.86
CA ASP A 190 -6.61 6.94 21.81
C ASP A 190 -5.58 6.32 20.87
N PHE A 191 -4.68 5.51 21.45
CA PHE A 191 -3.68 4.80 20.68
C PHE A 191 -4.29 3.71 19.77
N LEU A 192 -5.22 2.91 20.30
CA LEU A 192 -5.91 1.86 19.53
C LEU A 192 -6.73 2.46 18.40
N GLN A 193 -7.39 3.56 18.65
CA GLN A 193 -8.12 4.30 17.63
C GLN A 193 -7.20 4.84 16.54
N GLN A 194 -6.06 5.42 16.91
CA GLN A 194 -5.07 5.90 15.95
C GLN A 194 -4.54 4.76 15.09
N LEU A 195 -4.21 3.61 15.71
CA LEU A 195 -3.78 2.40 15.02
C LEU A 195 -4.83 1.92 14.02
N PHE A 196 -6.09 1.88 14.44
CA PHE A 196 -7.21 1.50 13.59
C PHE A 196 -7.26 2.36 12.32
N TYR A 197 -7.29 3.70 12.46
CA TYR A 197 -7.31 4.58 11.30
C TYR A 197 -6.04 4.51 10.45
N ASP A 198 -4.88 4.27 11.04
CA ASP A 198 -3.63 4.10 10.29
C ASP A 198 -3.65 2.88 9.37
N CYS A 199 -4.30 1.80 9.80
CA CYS A 199 -4.44 0.57 9.01
C CYS A 199 -5.42 0.70 7.84
N LEU A 200 -6.41 1.58 7.91
CA LEU A 200 -7.42 1.75 6.86
C LEU A 200 -6.86 2.43 5.60
N SER A 201 -7.43 2.13 4.46
CA SER A 201 -7.30 2.94 3.23
C SER A 201 -8.33 4.07 3.21
N PRO A 202 -8.22 5.06 2.30
CA PRO A 202 -9.30 6.02 2.08
C PRO A 202 -10.64 5.34 1.74
N ASN A 203 -10.62 4.29 0.90
CA ASN A 203 -11.83 3.55 0.52
C ASN A 203 -12.45 2.82 1.72
N ASP A 204 -11.64 2.23 2.61
CA ASP A 204 -12.15 1.58 3.82
C ASP A 204 -12.88 2.59 4.72
N CYS A 205 -12.37 3.83 4.82
CA CYS A 205 -13.04 4.90 5.54
C CYS A 205 -14.39 5.28 4.90
N GLU A 206 -14.46 5.33 3.56
CA GLU A 206 -15.70 5.58 2.81
C GLU A 206 -16.72 4.46 3.06
N ASP A 207 -16.28 3.21 2.96
CA ASP A 207 -17.12 2.03 3.20
C ASP A 207 -17.64 2.01 4.64
N LEU A 208 -16.78 2.29 5.64
CA LEU A 208 -17.20 2.34 7.04
C LEU A 208 -18.24 3.43 7.31
N VAL A 209 -18.07 4.62 6.74
CA VAL A 209 -19.06 5.70 6.87
C VAL A 209 -20.39 5.29 6.22
N CYS A 210 -20.37 4.65 5.06
CA CYS A 210 -21.57 4.14 4.40
C CYS A 210 -22.26 3.06 5.23
N LEU A 211 -21.51 2.11 5.79
CA LEU A 211 -22.03 1.05 6.67
C LEU A 211 -22.61 1.62 7.97
N TYR A 212 -21.94 2.61 8.56
CA TYR A 212 -22.43 3.34 9.72
C TYR A 212 -23.77 4.02 9.45
N LEU A 213 -23.89 4.73 8.32
CA LEU A 213 -25.13 5.39 7.91
C LEU A 213 -26.24 4.40 7.59
N TYR A 214 -25.91 3.23 7.05
CA TYR A 214 -26.85 2.13 6.89
C TYR A 214 -27.37 1.63 8.25
N ASP A 215 -26.49 1.31 9.17
CA ASP A 215 -26.87 0.74 10.48
C ASP A 215 -27.62 1.74 11.36
N ARG A 216 -27.15 2.99 11.42
CA ARG A 216 -27.72 4.01 12.33
C ARG A 216 -28.90 4.79 11.76
N LYS A 217 -28.99 4.89 10.43
CA LYS A 217 -29.94 5.75 9.74
C LYS A 217 -30.81 5.02 8.71
N GLY A 218 -30.46 3.79 8.31
CA GLY A 218 -31.18 3.02 7.30
C GLY A 218 -30.87 3.42 5.85
N TYR A 219 -29.85 4.23 5.62
CA TYR A 219 -29.45 4.64 4.28
C TYR A 219 -28.85 3.49 3.47
N VAL A 220 -29.21 3.40 2.19
CA VAL A 220 -28.71 2.39 1.25
C VAL A 220 -27.92 3.07 0.14
N THR A 221 -26.75 2.55 -0.18
CA THR A 221 -25.90 3.08 -1.26
C THR A 221 -26.55 2.89 -2.62
N ILE A 222 -26.50 3.93 -3.47
CA ILE A 222 -26.86 3.84 -4.89
C ILE A 222 -25.58 3.52 -5.69
N PRO A 223 -25.38 2.26 -6.12
CA PRO A 223 -24.07 1.80 -6.65
C PRO A 223 -23.59 2.57 -7.88
N SER A 224 -24.50 3.09 -8.71
CA SER A 224 -24.15 3.85 -9.91
C SER A 224 -23.48 5.19 -9.60
N THR A 225 -23.66 5.72 -8.39
CA THR A 225 -23.13 7.03 -7.98
C THR A 225 -21.68 6.94 -7.52
N ASN A 226 -21.20 5.79 -7.08
CA ASN A 226 -19.80 5.56 -6.68
C ASN A 226 -18.79 5.78 -7.82
N LYS A 227 -19.25 5.96 -9.06
CA LYS A 227 -18.41 6.21 -10.25
C LYS A 227 -18.30 7.69 -10.58
N ILE A 228 -19.04 8.53 -9.90
CA ILE A 228 -19.05 9.98 -10.12
C ILE A 228 -18.10 10.59 -9.09
N ALA A 229 -16.83 10.71 -9.45
CA ALA A 229 -15.88 11.46 -8.64
C ALA A 229 -16.29 12.94 -8.66
N THR A 230 -16.87 13.42 -7.58
CA THR A 230 -17.13 14.84 -7.35
C THR A 230 -16.19 15.34 -6.26
N GLU A 231 -15.91 16.66 -6.26
CA GLU A 231 -15.11 17.27 -5.18
C GLU A 231 -15.90 17.37 -3.87
N LEU A 232 -17.23 17.24 -3.92
CA LEU A 232 -18.13 17.53 -2.81
C LEU A 232 -18.67 16.30 -2.07
N TYR A 233 -18.66 15.11 -2.67
CA TYR A 233 -19.13 13.88 -2.02
C TYR A 233 -18.60 12.62 -2.74
N GLU A 234 -18.50 11.52 -2.00
CA GLU A 234 -17.96 10.26 -2.52
C GLU A 234 -19.02 9.43 -3.24
N CYS A 235 -20.23 9.35 -2.69
CA CYS A 235 -21.37 8.61 -3.26
C CYS A 235 -22.71 9.24 -2.85
N VAL A 236 -23.81 8.67 -3.35
CA VAL A 236 -25.16 9.03 -2.94
C VAL A 236 -25.81 7.85 -2.26
N LEU A 237 -26.38 8.10 -1.08
CA LEU A 237 -27.19 7.15 -0.34
C LEU A 237 -28.65 7.59 -0.40
N VAL A 238 -29.58 6.63 -0.26
CA VAL A 238 -31.02 6.88 -0.22
C VAL A 238 -31.64 6.20 1.00
N ASP A 239 -32.51 6.90 1.70
CA ASP A 239 -33.43 6.28 2.65
C ASP A 239 -34.61 5.64 1.86
N PRO A 240 -34.73 4.32 1.85
CA PRO A 240 -35.77 3.62 1.05
C PRO A 240 -37.18 3.88 1.56
N LEU A 241 -37.37 4.39 2.78
CA LEU A 241 -38.68 4.62 3.39
C LEU A 241 -39.29 5.95 2.97
N ASN A 242 -38.46 6.99 2.80
CA ASN A 242 -38.94 8.37 2.53
C ASN A 242 -38.30 9.04 1.33
N GLY A 243 -37.32 8.36 0.69
CA GLY A 243 -36.61 8.89 -0.49
C GLY A 243 -35.61 10.04 -0.18
N LYS A 244 -35.29 10.26 1.08
CA LYS A 244 -34.28 11.25 1.49
C LYS A 244 -32.90 10.82 1.00
N LEU A 245 -32.11 11.77 0.50
CA LEU A 245 -30.77 11.49 -0.01
C LEU A 245 -29.70 11.94 0.98
N ALA A 246 -28.66 11.13 1.14
CA ALA A 246 -27.50 11.48 1.93
C ALA A 246 -26.21 11.49 1.06
N TYR A 247 -25.35 12.46 1.33
CA TYR A 247 -24.11 12.71 0.60
C TYR A 247 -22.95 12.66 1.59
N PRO A 248 -22.30 11.52 1.78
CA PRO A 248 -21.12 11.42 2.61
C PRO A 248 -19.91 12.04 1.89
N GLN A 249 -19.17 12.87 2.63
CA GLN A 249 -17.85 13.35 2.26
C GLN A 249 -16.85 12.83 3.28
N VAL A 250 -15.94 11.99 2.82
CA VAL A 250 -15.01 11.26 3.65
C VAL A 250 -13.59 11.64 3.29
N LYS A 251 -12.78 11.99 4.28
CA LYS A 251 -11.35 12.26 4.09
C LYS A 251 -10.53 11.48 5.09
N LYS A 252 -9.56 10.74 4.59
CA LYS A 252 -8.57 10.11 5.45
C LYS A 252 -7.37 11.02 5.65
N GLY A 253 -6.89 11.12 6.89
CA GLY A 253 -5.75 11.93 7.28
C GLY A 253 -6.17 13.31 7.81
N ASN A 254 -5.17 14.16 8.05
CA ASN A 254 -5.36 15.50 8.62
C ASN A 254 -5.82 16.49 7.56
N ILE A 255 -7.07 16.32 7.10
CA ILE A 255 -7.73 17.18 6.10
C ILE A 255 -8.89 17.89 6.79
N GLU A 256 -8.93 19.21 6.70
CA GLU A 256 -10.03 20.00 7.23
C GLU A 256 -11.21 20.03 6.23
N LEU A 257 -12.42 19.85 6.75
CA LEU A 257 -13.66 20.02 6.02
C LEU A 257 -14.43 21.23 6.59
N ASN A 258 -15.08 22.01 5.72
CA ASN A 258 -15.86 23.17 6.14
C ASN A 258 -17.32 23.00 5.75
N SER A 259 -18.22 23.01 6.73
CA SER A 259 -19.67 22.85 6.51
C SER A 259 -20.23 23.88 5.52
N ASN A 260 -19.64 25.09 5.44
CA ASN A 260 -20.09 26.13 4.53
C ASN A 260 -19.97 25.76 3.04
N ASP A 261 -19.02 24.86 2.68
CA ASP A 261 -18.80 24.48 1.29
C ASP A 261 -19.96 23.65 0.71
N TYR A 262 -20.84 23.14 1.59
CA TYR A 262 -21.97 22.26 1.24
C TYR A 262 -23.33 22.94 1.29
N ILE A 263 -23.39 24.27 1.65
CA ILE A 263 -24.64 25.01 1.79
C ILE A 263 -25.41 25.02 0.46
N GLU A 264 -24.76 25.28 -0.65
CA GLU A 264 -25.44 25.33 -1.96
C GLU A 264 -26.02 23.99 -2.37
N LEU A 265 -25.35 22.88 -2.01
CA LEU A 265 -25.84 21.51 -2.28
C LEU A 265 -27.18 21.24 -1.57
N ILE A 266 -27.41 21.82 -0.39
CA ILE A 266 -28.61 21.62 0.42
C ILE A 266 -29.70 22.61 0.05
N LYS A 267 -29.37 23.89 -0.20
CA LYS A 267 -30.37 24.96 -0.51
C LYS A 267 -31.27 24.62 -1.68
N GLU A 268 -30.73 24.00 -2.71
CA GLU A 268 -31.49 23.63 -3.90
C GLU A 268 -32.41 22.42 -3.69
N HIS A 269 -32.19 21.66 -2.62
CA HIS A 269 -32.88 20.39 -2.42
C HIS A 269 -33.05 20.06 -0.90
N PRO A 270 -34.18 20.48 -0.29
CA PRO A 270 -34.42 20.31 1.15
C PRO A 270 -34.48 18.84 1.64
N ASN A 271 -34.57 17.87 0.73
CA ASN A 271 -34.54 16.44 1.04
C ASN A 271 -33.13 15.83 1.02
N LYS A 272 -32.09 16.67 1.03
CA LYS A 272 -30.68 16.21 1.06
C LYS A 272 -30.10 16.40 2.45
N GLU A 273 -29.27 15.45 2.84
CA GLU A 273 -28.38 15.53 4.02
C GLU A 273 -26.93 15.37 3.59
N VAL A 274 -26.00 16.04 4.24
CA VAL A 274 -24.56 15.88 4.05
C VAL A 274 -23.94 15.36 5.33
N TYR A 275 -23.08 14.35 5.19
CA TYR A 275 -22.35 13.75 6.31
C TYR A 275 -20.85 13.95 6.09
N LEU A 276 -20.20 14.68 6.97
CA LEU A 276 -18.79 15.03 6.88
C LEU A 276 -17.98 14.16 7.84
N PHE A 277 -16.95 13.53 7.34
CA PHE A 277 -16.02 12.74 8.13
C PHE A 277 -14.57 13.01 7.72
N THR A 278 -13.69 13.13 8.71
CA THR A 278 -12.25 13.14 8.52
C THR A 278 -11.59 12.35 9.65
N SER A 279 -10.64 11.45 9.32
CA SER A 279 -10.07 10.53 10.33
C SER A 279 -9.12 11.20 11.33
N GLU A 280 -8.45 12.29 10.94
CA GLU A 280 -7.44 12.98 11.76
C GLU A 280 -7.60 14.52 11.69
N GLY A 281 -8.42 15.04 10.78
CA GLY A 281 -8.66 16.47 10.60
C GLY A 281 -9.77 16.99 11.50
N LYS A 282 -10.24 18.19 11.18
CA LYS A 282 -11.36 18.83 11.85
C LYS A 282 -12.46 19.17 10.87
N VAL A 283 -13.70 18.98 11.27
CA VAL A 283 -14.85 19.56 10.60
C VAL A 283 -15.11 20.92 11.24
N GLN A 284 -14.93 21.98 10.44
CA GLN A 284 -15.25 23.34 10.87
C GLN A 284 -16.76 23.54 10.70
N ASP A 285 -17.48 23.50 11.83
CA ASP A 285 -18.91 23.81 11.91
C ASP A 285 -19.09 25.11 12.70
N ASN A 286 -18.93 26.25 12.01
CA ASN A 286 -19.01 27.55 12.62
C ASN A 286 -20.46 28.04 12.84
N THR A 287 -21.42 27.41 12.15
CA THR A 287 -22.85 27.72 12.25
C THR A 287 -23.61 26.42 12.07
N HIS A 288 -24.35 26.01 13.08
CA HIS A 288 -25.20 24.82 12.97
C HIS A 288 -26.12 24.93 11.75
N ILE A 289 -25.69 24.27 10.64
CA ILE A 289 -26.45 24.33 9.38
C ILE A 289 -27.34 23.10 9.34
N GLU A 290 -28.65 23.33 9.21
CA GLU A 290 -29.63 22.24 9.11
C GLU A 290 -29.28 21.31 7.93
N ASN A 291 -29.39 20.00 8.14
CA ASN A 291 -29.07 18.94 7.17
C ASN A 291 -27.56 18.77 6.82
N ILE A 292 -26.64 19.39 7.56
CA ILE A 292 -25.23 19.07 7.52
C ILE A 292 -24.81 18.51 8.88
N TYR A 293 -24.23 17.32 8.87
CA TYR A 293 -23.84 16.58 10.06
C TYR A 293 -22.38 16.19 10.00
N SER A 294 -21.69 16.17 11.12
CA SER A 294 -20.34 15.62 11.25
C SER A 294 -20.39 14.27 11.97
N ILE A 295 -19.63 13.31 11.49
CA ILE A 295 -19.35 12.05 12.19
C ILE A 295 -17.93 12.20 12.74
N SER A 296 -17.77 12.09 14.07
CA SER A 296 -16.44 12.16 14.65
C SER A 296 -15.67 10.84 14.51
N PRO A 297 -14.33 10.85 14.49
CA PRO A 297 -13.53 9.63 14.54
C PRO A 297 -13.86 8.75 15.73
N ASP A 298 -14.08 9.34 16.92
CA ASP A 298 -14.45 8.62 18.14
C ASP A 298 -15.78 7.89 18.01
N GLU A 299 -16.78 8.56 17.40
CA GLU A 299 -18.11 8.00 17.17
C GLU A 299 -18.05 6.80 16.22
N LEU A 300 -17.35 6.94 15.09
CA LEU A 300 -17.21 5.86 14.11
C LEU A 300 -16.40 4.68 14.68
N TYR A 301 -15.30 4.93 15.38
CA TYR A 301 -14.48 3.90 16.02
C TYR A 301 -15.26 3.16 17.10
N SER A 302 -16.00 3.88 17.96
CA SER A 302 -16.84 3.26 19.01
C SER A 302 -17.93 2.37 18.41
N TRP A 303 -18.53 2.79 17.30
CA TRP A 303 -19.51 1.98 16.56
C TRP A 303 -18.86 0.72 15.98
N VAL A 304 -17.67 0.79 15.40
CA VAL A 304 -16.94 -0.39 14.89
C VAL A 304 -16.68 -1.37 16.02
N LYS A 305 -16.19 -0.91 17.18
CA LYS A 305 -15.98 -1.76 18.37
C LYS A 305 -17.27 -2.45 18.81
N GLU A 306 -18.36 -1.71 18.91
CA GLU A 306 -19.69 -2.29 19.24
C GLU A 306 -20.06 -3.45 18.30
N LYS A 307 -19.81 -3.28 16.99
CA LYS A 307 -20.11 -4.31 15.99
C LYS A 307 -19.20 -5.53 16.11
N ILE A 308 -17.92 -5.34 16.35
CA ILE A 308 -16.95 -6.43 16.53
C ILE A 308 -17.29 -7.22 17.80
N GLU A 309 -17.50 -6.56 18.92
CA GLU A 309 -17.86 -7.19 20.21
C GLU A 309 -19.20 -7.93 20.12
N GLY A 310 -20.13 -7.41 19.33
CA GLY A 310 -21.42 -8.04 19.05
C GLY A 310 -21.38 -9.19 18.03
N ASN A 311 -20.19 -9.58 17.53
CA ASN A 311 -20.02 -10.57 16.45
C ASN A 311 -20.87 -10.25 15.20
N SER A 312 -21.01 -8.99 14.85
CA SER A 312 -21.74 -8.56 13.67
C SER A 312 -20.94 -8.85 12.41
N CYS A 313 -21.59 -9.44 11.39
CA CYS A 313 -21.01 -9.63 10.06
C CYS A 313 -21.05 -8.34 9.21
N LEU A 314 -21.43 -7.21 9.79
CA LEU A 314 -21.54 -5.95 9.04
C LEU A 314 -20.16 -5.36 8.69
N ILE A 315 -19.18 -5.55 9.54
CA ILE A 315 -17.81 -5.06 9.30
C ILE A 315 -17.02 -6.13 8.54
N PRO A 316 -16.44 -5.82 7.36
CA PRO A 316 -15.62 -6.76 6.62
C PRO A 316 -14.37 -7.19 7.41
N GLU A 317 -13.98 -8.46 7.31
CA GLU A 317 -12.84 -9.04 8.03
C GLU A 317 -11.51 -8.29 7.76
N GLY A 318 -11.34 -7.72 6.56
CA GLY A 318 -10.13 -6.96 6.20
C GLY A 318 -10.03 -5.56 6.83
N ILE A 319 -11.09 -5.11 7.51
CA ILE A 319 -11.14 -3.83 8.22
C ILE A 319 -10.85 -4.01 9.73
N VAL A 320 -10.94 -5.24 10.23
CA VAL A 320 -10.82 -5.60 11.66
C VAL A 320 -9.42 -6.10 11.98
#